data_a7e96a18e5343bb9fcf24678887290d5
#
_entry.id   a7e96a18e5343bb9fcf24678887290d5
#
_cell.length_a   1.000
_cell.length_b   1.000
_cell.length_c   1.000
_cell.angle_alpha   90.00
_cell.angle_beta   90.00
_cell.angle_gamma   90.00
#
_symmetry.space_group_name_H-M   'P 1'
#
loop_
_entity.id
_entity.type
_entity.pdbx_description
1 polymer ?
#
loop_
_entity_poly.entity_id
_entity_poly.type
_entity_poly.pdbx_seq_one_letter_code
_entity_poly.pdbx_strand_id
1 'polypeptide(L)'
;GVTGVQTCALPIFFRRKTRYLLRMDKEFSNIRIVDIAKMAGVSVGTVDRVIHNRGRVSEENRKKVQAILEMVNYQPNLMARSLASKKQYHFIAITPSFAQGEYWEAISEGIDKAASEMGSYNITITKLFFDQYDNKTFDDIVRNLLDKKVDGVLIATLFTDSVIRLSRELDRFEIPYIYVDSNIEGQHQLAYFGTESYDAGVIAARLLTDRISPASDILMARIIHSGKNDSNQGRNRREG
;
A
#
# COMPACT_ATOMS: atom_id res chain seq x y z
N GLY A 1 -37.10 15.26 16.63
CA GLY A 1 -36.95 14.23 15.65
C GLY A 1 -36.54 14.85 14.32
N VAL A 2 -35.29 14.62 13.86
CA VAL A 2 -34.93 14.82 12.45
C VAL A 2 -34.03 13.65 12.10
N THR A 3 -34.63 12.68 11.45
CA THR A 3 -33.98 11.62 10.68
C THR A 3 -33.82 12.12 9.26
N GLY A 4 -32.65 11.90 8.66
CA GLY A 4 -32.48 12.11 7.24
C GLY A 4 -31.03 12.28 6.82
N VAL A 5 -30.22 11.22 6.92
CA VAL A 5 -28.98 11.13 6.15
C VAL A 5 -29.36 10.68 4.74
N GLN A 6 -29.42 11.63 3.83
CA GLN A 6 -29.58 11.38 2.40
C GLN A 6 -28.21 11.01 1.82
N THR A 7 -27.99 9.72 1.60
CA THR A 7 -26.86 9.21 0.81
C THR A 7 -27.06 9.65 -0.64
N CYS A 8 -26.17 10.53 -1.11
CA CYS A 8 -26.11 10.95 -2.52
C CYS A 8 -25.60 9.79 -3.35
N ALA A 9 -26.53 9.01 -3.93
CA ALA A 9 -26.20 7.97 -4.89
C ALA A 9 -25.91 8.63 -6.24
N LEU A 10 -24.68 8.51 -6.71
CA LEU A 10 -24.31 8.82 -8.09
C LEU A 10 -25.08 7.91 -9.07
N PRO A 11 -25.54 8.43 -10.23
CA PRO A 11 -26.35 7.65 -11.15
C PRO A 11 -25.55 6.51 -11.80
N ILE A 12 -26.06 5.31 -11.60
CA ILE A 12 -25.52 4.08 -12.17
C ILE A 12 -25.84 4.03 -13.67
N PHE A 13 -24.93 4.48 -14.51
CA PHE A 13 -24.93 4.22 -15.95
C PHE A 13 -23.91 3.14 -16.34
N PHE A 14 -23.93 1.96 -15.66
CA PHE A 14 -23.00 0.87 -15.98
C PHE A 14 -23.64 -0.52 -15.87
N ARG A 15 -24.86 -0.70 -16.39
CA ARG A 15 -25.60 -1.95 -16.11
C ARG A 15 -25.69 -2.98 -17.24
N ARG A 16 -24.98 -2.83 -18.36
CA ARG A 16 -25.05 -3.86 -19.44
C ARG A 16 -23.71 -4.48 -19.88
N LYS A 17 -22.56 -3.85 -19.63
CA LYS A 17 -21.22 -4.44 -19.93
C LYS A 17 -20.66 -5.30 -18.78
N THR A 18 -21.03 -5.01 -17.55
CA THR A 18 -20.49 -5.64 -16.34
C THR A 18 -20.85 -7.12 -16.19
N ARG A 19 -22.00 -7.55 -16.70
CA ARG A 19 -22.44 -8.95 -16.56
C ARG A 19 -21.72 -9.92 -17.50
N TYR A 20 -21.25 -9.44 -18.64
CA TYR A 20 -20.46 -10.24 -19.58
C TYR A 20 -18.99 -10.33 -19.14
N LEU A 21 -18.42 -9.24 -18.64
CA LEU A 21 -17.07 -9.21 -18.09
C LEU A 21 -16.96 -10.04 -16.80
N LEU A 22 -17.92 -9.95 -15.89
CA LEU A 22 -17.96 -10.76 -14.65
C LEU A 22 -18.14 -12.26 -14.91
N ARG A 23 -18.67 -12.65 -16.06
CA ARG A 23 -18.82 -14.05 -16.45
C ARG A 23 -17.53 -14.61 -17.05
N MET A 24 -16.79 -13.79 -17.80
CA MET A 24 -15.46 -14.15 -18.32
C MET A 24 -14.42 -14.19 -17.19
N ASP A 25 -14.44 -13.23 -16.24
CA ASP A 25 -13.54 -13.24 -15.08
C ASP A 25 -13.70 -14.48 -14.20
N LYS A 26 -14.88 -15.09 -14.15
CA LYS A 26 -15.14 -16.30 -13.38
C LYS A 26 -14.68 -17.59 -14.07
N GLU A 27 -14.62 -17.59 -15.39
CA GLU A 27 -14.18 -18.75 -16.19
C GLU A 27 -12.65 -18.89 -16.21
N PHE A 28 -11.91 -17.78 -16.03
CA PHE A 28 -10.44 -17.76 -16.07
C PHE A 28 -9.78 -17.53 -14.70
N SER A 29 -10.56 -17.36 -13.63
CA SER A 29 -10.02 -17.01 -12.30
C SER A 29 -9.14 -18.09 -11.63
N ASN A 30 -8.97 -19.27 -12.25
CA ASN A 30 -8.21 -20.39 -11.67
C ASN A 30 -7.31 -21.12 -12.67
N ILE A 31 -6.88 -20.46 -13.77
CA ILE A 31 -5.98 -21.09 -14.74
C ILE A 31 -4.59 -21.27 -14.10
N ARG A 32 -4.12 -22.52 -14.12
CA ARG A 32 -2.80 -22.89 -13.60
C ARG A 32 -1.76 -22.91 -14.73
N ILE A 33 -0.49 -22.79 -14.37
CA ILE A 33 0.65 -22.89 -15.31
C ILE A 33 0.57 -24.14 -16.19
N VAL A 34 0.05 -25.25 -15.63
CA VAL A 34 -0.17 -26.51 -16.36
C VAL A 34 -1.19 -26.35 -17.49
N ASP A 35 -2.24 -25.57 -17.25
CA ASP A 35 -3.29 -25.35 -18.24
C ASP A 35 -2.78 -24.44 -19.37
N ILE A 36 -2.00 -23.42 -19.04
CA ILE A 36 -1.31 -22.56 -20.03
C ILE A 36 -0.33 -23.38 -20.87
N ALA A 37 0.43 -24.30 -20.25
CA ALA A 37 1.35 -25.18 -20.94
C ALA A 37 0.63 -26.06 -21.98
N LYS A 38 -0.53 -26.61 -21.62
CA LYS A 38 -1.39 -27.38 -22.54
C LYS A 38 -1.90 -26.52 -23.69
N MET A 39 -2.40 -25.31 -23.39
CA MET A 39 -2.91 -24.38 -24.40
C MET A 39 -1.83 -23.91 -25.37
N ALA A 40 -0.62 -23.70 -24.89
CA ALA A 40 0.53 -23.28 -25.70
C ALA A 40 1.23 -24.43 -26.43
N GLY A 41 0.91 -25.68 -26.09
CA GLY A 41 1.61 -26.86 -26.63
C GLY A 41 3.09 -26.94 -26.23
N VAL A 42 3.42 -26.47 -25.02
CA VAL A 42 4.81 -26.44 -24.50
C VAL A 42 4.90 -27.11 -23.12
N SER A 43 6.09 -27.34 -22.64
CA SER A 43 6.30 -27.84 -21.27
C SER A 43 5.98 -26.78 -20.22
N VAL A 44 5.56 -27.22 -19.01
CA VAL A 44 5.35 -26.35 -17.84
C VAL A 44 6.61 -25.52 -17.54
N GLY A 45 7.81 -26.14 -17.65
CA GLY A 45 9.08 -25.44 -17.47
C GLY A 45 9.34 -24.35 -18.52
N THR A 46 8.78 -24.47 -19.73
CA THR A 46 8.86 -23.42 -20.76
C THR A 46 7.97 -22.24 -20.38
N VAL A 47 6.75 -22.50 -19.89
CA VAL A 47 5.85 -21.44 -19.39
C VAL A 47 6.48 -20.71 -18.20
N ASP A 48 7.03 -21.44 -17.24
CA ASP A 48 7.70 -20.85 -16.08
C ASP A 48 8.88 -19.93 -16.49
N ARG A 49 9.70 -20.36 -17.45
CA ARG A 49 10.79 -19.53 -17.98
C ARG A 49 10.31 -18.26 -18.67
N VAL A 50 9.19 -18.34 -19.39
CA VAL A 50 8.60 -17.16 -20.07
C VAL A 50 8.04 -16.18 -19.03
N ILE A 51 7.26 -16.66 -18.06
CA ILE A 51 6.67 -15.83 -17.00
C ILE A 51 7.76 -15.10 -16.20
N HIS A 52 8.88 -15.77 -15.92
CA HIS A 52 9.94 -15.23 -15.06
C HIS A 52 11.11 -14.66 -15.84
N ASN A 53 10.99 -14.62 -17.17
CA ASN A 53 12.05 -14.17 -18.08
C ASN A 53 13.41 -14.85 -17.81
N ARG A 54 13.41 -16.16 -17.54
CA ARG A 54 14.61 -16.95 -17.19
C ARG A 54 14.99 -17.89 -18.32
N GLY A 55 16.28 -18.04 -18.54
CA GLY A 55 16.86 -19.03 -19.46
C GLY A 55 16.51 -18.77 -20.94
N ARG A 56 16.97 -19.71 -21.81
CA ARG A 56 16.71 -19.64 -23.24
C ARG A 56 15.39 -20.33 -23.57
N VAL A 57 14.47 -19.58 -24.18
CA VAL A 57 13.22 -20.05 -24.78
C VAL A 57 13.23 -19.59 -26.23
N SER A 58 12.84 -20.47 -27.18
CA SER A 58 12.72 -20.07 -28.58
C SER A 58 11.70 -18.94 -28.72
N GLU A 59 11.94 -18.02 -29.63
CA GLU A 59 11.08 -16.86 -29.86
C GLU A 59 9.65 -17.27 -30.24
N GLU A 60 9.50 -18.36 -30.98
CA GLU A 60 8.21 -18.94 -31.31
C GLU A 60 7.42 -19.37 -30.05
N ASN A 61 8.06 -20.12 -29.14
CA ASN A 61 7.41 -20.58 -27.93
C ASN A 61 7.12 -19.41 -26.97
N ARG A 62 8.02 -18.42 -26.92
CA ARG A 62 7.80 -17.20 -26.15
C ARG A 62 6.53 -16.47 -26.58
N LYS A 63 6.37 -16.25 -27.90
CA LYS A 63 5.17 -15.60 -28.46
C LYS A 63 3.88 -16.41 -28.20
N LYS A 64 3.93 -17.73 -28.36
CA LYS A 64 2.77 -18.60 -28.08
C LYS A 64 2.33 -18.46 -26.60
N VAL A 65 3.27 -18.53 -25.67
CA VAL A 65 2.96 -18.44 -24.24
C VAL A 65 2.48 -17.04 -23.88
N GLN A 66 3.11 -15.98 -24.40
CA GLN A 66 2.70 -14.60 -24.13
C GLN A 66 1.28 -14.32 -24.61
N ALA A 67 0.94 -14.75 -25.84
CA ALA A 67 -0.41 -14.59 -26.38
C ALA A 67 -1.48 -15.26 -25.49
N ILE A 68 -1.17 -16.44 -24.94
CA ILE A 68 -2.10 -17.13 -24.02
C ILE A 68 -2.18 -16.41 -22.67
N LEU A 69 -1.05 -15.98 -22.10
CA LEU A 69 -1.03 -15.22 -20.84
C LEU A 69 -1.90 -13.96 -20.94
N GLU A 70 -1.79 -13.23 -22.06
CA GLU A 70 -2.61 -12.05 -22.35
C GLU A 70 -4.08 -12.40 -22.53
N MET A 71 -4.39 -13.46 -23.32
CA MET A 71 -5.75 -13.89 -23.60
C MET A 71 -6.52 -14.28 -22.34
N VAL A 72 -5.84 -14.95 -21.39
CA VAL A 72 -6.45 -15.41 -20.12
C VAL A 72 -6.26 -14.41 -18.98
N ASN A 73 -5.67 -13.25 -19.24
CA ASN A 73 -5.28 -12.26 -18.22
C ASN A 73 -4.57 -12.93 -17.02
N TYR A 74 -3.61 -13.80 -17.33
CA TYR A 74 -2.95 -14.60 -16.30
C TYR A 74 -2.16 -13.72 -15.34
N GLN A 75 -2.56 -13.76 -14.08
CA GLN A 75 -1.78 -13.21 -12.99
C GLN A 75 -1.13 -14.35 -12.21
N PRO A 76 0.21 -14.34 -12.04
CA PRO A 76 0.89 -15.32 -11.22
C PRO A 76 0.24 -15.36 -9.83
N ASN A 77 -0.25 -16.54 -9.43
CA ASN A 77 -0.80 -16.70 -8.10
C ASN A 77 0.37 -16.67 -7.09
N LEU A 78 0.68 -15.48 -6.60
CA LEU A 78 1.73 -15.25 -5.60
C LEU A 78 1.48 -16.09 -4.34
N MET A 79 0.23 -16.37 -4.03
CA MET A 79 -0.18 -17.17 -2.87
C MET A 79 0.15 -18.65 -3.06
N ALA A 80 -0.15 -19.24 -4.23
CA ALA A 80 0.25 -20.62 -4.54
C ALA A 80 1.78 -20.76 -4.56
N ARG A 81 2.50 -19.73 -5.00
CA ARG A 81 3.96 -19.69 -5.00
C ARG A 81 4.53 -19.57 -3.59
N SER A 82 3.94 -18.77 -2.73
CA SER A 82 4.33 -18.64 -1.32
C SER A 82 4.11 -19.94 -0.57
N LEU A 83 2.98 -20.62 -0.78
CA LEU A 83 2.69 -21.94 -0.20
C LEU A 83 3.67 -23.02 -0.66
N ALA A 84 4.11 -22.97 -1.93
CA ALA A 84 5.14 -23.89 -2.46
C ALA A 84 6.56 -23.53 -1.99
N SER A 85 6.78 -22.29 -1.59
CA SER A 85 8.04 -21.77 -1.06
C SER A 85 8.04 -21.97 0.45
N LYS A 86 9.09 -22.63 1.00
CA LYS A 86 9.32 -22.69 2.44
C LYS A 86 9.87 -21.37 3.02
N LYS A 87 9.97 -20.32 2.20
CA LYS A 87 10.50 -19.01 2.63
C LYS A 87 9.50 -18.34 3.55
N GLN A 88 9.95 -17.95 4.71
CA GLN A 88 9.22 -17.09 5.63
C GLN A 88 9.59 -15.64 5.36
N TYR A 89 8.60 -14.78 5.42
CA TYR A 89 8.78 -13.33 5.27
C TYR A 89 8.42 -12.64 6.58
N HIS A 90 9.28 -11.75 7.01
CA HIS A 90 9.08 -10.95 8.20
C HIS A 90 9.06 -9.47 7.86
N PHE A 91 7.91 -8.83 8.07
CA PHE A 91 7.73 -7.40 7.91
C PHE A 91 7.63 -6.70 9.26
N ILE A 92 8.05 -5.45 9.30
CA ILE A 92 7.91 -4.61 10.50
C ILE A 92 7.06 -3.40 10.15
N ALA A 93 6.09 -3.07 11.01
CA ALA A 93 5.30 -1.86 10.94
C ALA A 93 5.69 -0.94 12.09
N ILE A 94 6.20 0.25 11.77
CA ILE A 94 6.60 1.29 12.72
C ILE A 94 5.56 2.38 12.70
N THR A 95 4.75 2.47 13.76
CA THR A 95 3.63 3.42 13.86
C THR A 95 3.64 4.11 15.22
N PRO A 96 2.97 5.27 15.36
CA PRO A 96 2.75 5.84 16.68
C PRO A 96 1.95 4.90 17.59
N SER A 97 2.21 4.98 18.89
CA SER A 97 1.30 4.47 19.92
C SER A 97 0.01 5.28 19.91
N PHE A 98 -1.09 4.68 20.34
CA PHE A 98 -2.41 5.29 20.29
C PHE A 98 -3.25 4.87 21.49
N ALA A 99 -4.25 5.70 21.85
CA ALA A 99 -5.33 5.35 22.74
C ALA A 99 -6.56 4.93 21.92
N GLN A 100 -7.53 4.33 22.60
CA GLN A 100 -8.78 3.92 21.98
C GLN A 100 -9.52 5.10 21.33
N GLY A 101 -9.96 4.93 20.09
CA GLY A 101 -10.64 5.97 19.29
C GLY A 101 -9.70 6.91 18.53
N GLU A 102 -8.39 6.77 18.67
CA GLU A 102 -7.44 7.60 17.93
C GLU A 102 -7.17 7.09 16.51
N TYR A 103 -6.71 7.99 15.66
CA TYR A 103 -6.43 7.72 14.22
C TYR A 103 -5.57 6.48 13.97
N TRP A 104 -4.54 6.27 14.78
CA TRP A 104 -3.60 5.16 14.59
C TRP A 104 -4.17 3.79 15.00
N GLU A 105 -5.27 3.76 15.77
CA GLU A 105 -5.96 2.51 16.10
C GLU A 105 -6.47 1.82 14.84
N ALA A 106 -7.20 2.54 13.97
CA ALA A 106 -7.76 1.98 12.74
C ALA A 106 -6.66 1.44 11.79
N ILE A 107 -5.51 2.13 11.73
CA ILE A 107 -4.36 1.67 10.94
C ILE A 107 -3.78 0.39 11.56
N SER A 108 -3.63 0.35 12.88
CA SER A 108 -3.14 -0.83 13.60
C SER A 108 -4.05 -2.04 13.43
N GLU A 109 -5.37 -1.86 13.49
CA GLU A 109 -6.36 -2.91 13.21
C GLU A 109 -6.26 -3.42 11.77
N GLY A 110 -6.07 -2.53 10.80
CA GLY A 110 -5.83 -2.90 9.40
C GLY A 110 -4.58 -3.76 9.24
N ILE A 111 -3.50 -3.44 9.95
CA ILE A 111 -2.27 -4.23 9.98
C ILE A 111 -2.52 -5.61 10.62
N ASP A 112 -3.26 -5.69 11.73
CA ASP A 112 -3.59 -6.95 12.39
C ASP A 112 -4.43 -7.85 11.49
N LYS A 113 -5.41 -7.27 10.80
CA LYS A 113 -6.21 -7.99 9.81
C LYS A 113 -5.35 -8.54 8.68
N ALA A 114 -4.46 -7.73 8.11
CA ALA A 114 -3.53 -8.16 7.08
C ALA A 114 -2.60 -9.27 7.60
N ALA A 115 -2.07 -9.16 8.82
CA ALA A 115 -1.22 -10.18 9.43
C ALA A 115 -1.96 -11.51 9.60
N SER A 116 -3.23 -11.46 10.05
CA SER A 116 -4.07 -12.65 10.19
C SER A 116 -4.36 -13.33 8.84
N GLU A 117 -4.71 -12.55 7.81
CA GLU A 117 -4.98 -13.06 6.46
C GLU A 117 -3.73 -13.63 5.78
N MET A 118 -2.58 -13.02 6.03
CA MET A 118 -1.30 -13.40 5.39
C MET A 118 -0.51 -14.46 6.14
N GLY A 119 -0.89 -14.82 7.37
CA GLY A 119 -0.20 -15.82 8.19
C GLY A 119 -0.09 -17.19 7.50
N SER A 120 -1.13 -17.61 6.78
CA SER A 120 -1.13 -18.85 6.00
C SER A 120 -0.13 -18.86 4.83
N TYR A 121 0.44 -17.71 4.46
CA TYR A 121 1.44 -17.55 3.40
C TYR A 121 2.87 -17.41 3.91
N ASN A 122 3.12 -17.82 5.17
CA ASN A 122 4.40 -17.66 5.84
C ASN A 122 4.86 -16.18 5.94
N ILE A 123 3.91 -15.28 6.11
CA ILE A 123 4.15 -13.85 6.32
C ILE A 123 3.84 -13.51 7.78
N THR A 124 4.78 -12.86 8.45
CA THR A 124 4.60 -12.32 9.79
C THR A 124 4.80 -10.81 9.77
N ILE A 125 3.99 -10.09 10.53
CA ILE A 125 4.13 -8.64 10.69
C ILE A 125 4.31 -8.35 12.18
N THR A 126 5.41 -7.69 12.53
CA THR A 126 5.67 -7.21 13.89
C THR A 126 5.41 -5.72 13.95
N LYS A 127 4.56 -5.28 14.87
CA LYS A 127 4.31 -3.85 15.11
C LYS A 127 5.30 -3.33 16.16
N LEU A 128 5.89 -2.18 15.88
CA LEU A 128 6.74 -1.41 16.79
C LEU A 128 6.12 -0.04 16.96
N PHE A 129 5.90 0.37 18.20
CA PHE A 129 5.21 1.61 18.52
C PHE A 129 6.17 2.64 19.10
N PHE A 130 6.08 3.88 18.62
CA PHE A 130 6.80 5.02 19.14
C PHE A 130 5.84 6.08 19.70
N ASP A 131 6.35 6.93 20.59
CA ASP A 131 5.59 8.08 21.07
C ASP A 131 5.60 9.19 20.00
N GLN A 132 4.40 9.58 19.54
CA GLN A 132 4.25 10.63 18.52
C GLN A 132 4.75 12.01 18.95
N TYR A 133 5.04 12.22 20.23
CA TYR A 133 5.55 13.46 20.79
C TYR A 133 7.04 13.40 21.15
N ASP A 134 7.65 12.21 21.12
CA ASP A 134 9.07 12.02 21.42
C ASP A 134 9.82 11.25 20.31
N ASN A 135 10.57 12.03 19.49
CA ASN A 135 11.37 11.47 18.38
C ASN A 135 12.44 10.45 18.85
N LYS A 136 12.90 10.53 20.10
CA LYS A 136 13.90 9.58 20.61
C LYS A 136 13.37 8.16 20.61
N THR A 137 12.09 7.97 20.89
CA THR A 137 11.44 6.65 20.88
C THR A 137 11.44 6.02 19.49
N PHE A 138 11.29 6.83 18.42
CA PHE A 138 11.44 6.37 17.05
C PHE A 138 12.91 6.02 16.73
N ASP A 139 13.87 6.89 17.08
CA ASP A 139 15.28 6.64 16.85
C ASP A 139 15.79 5.40 17.61
N ASP A 140 15.23 5.08 18.77
CA ASP A 140 15.51 3.85 19.53
C ASP A 140 15.05 2.60 18.77
N ILE A 141 13.88 2.64 18.14
CA ILE A 141 13.38 1.58 17.28
C ILE A 141 14.32 1.37 16.10
N VAL A 142 14.71 2.46 15.42
CA VAL A 142 15.60 2.41 14.25
C VAL A 142 16.94 1.74 14.59
N ARG A 143 17.54 2.08 15.73
CA ARG A 143 18.81 1.48 16.17
C ARG A 143 18.73 -0.04 16.34
N ASN A 144 17.60 -0.54 16.80
CA ASN A 144 17.37 -1.99 17.04
C ASN A 144 16.83 -2.73 15.82
N LEU A 145 16.38 -2.01 14.79
CA LEU A 145 15.76 -2.59 13.59
C LEU A 145 16.80 -3.22 12.67
N LEU A 146 17.91 -2.53 12.44
CA LEU A 146 18.92 -2.91 11.45
C LEU A 146 19.69 -4.19 11.82
N ASP A 147 19.65 -4.58 13.08
CA ASP A 147 20.24 -5.85 13.54
C ASP A 147 19.33 -7.05 13.28
N LYS A 148 18.09 -6.82 12.85
CA LYS A 148 17.08 -7.87 12.61
C LYS A 148 17.00 -8.20 11.13
N LYS A 149 16.84 -9.48 10.83
CA LYS A 149 16.53 -9.91 9.47
C LYS A 149 15.06 -9.56 9.17
N VAL A 150 14.83 -8.55 8.34
CA VAL A 150 13.51 -8.11 7.90
C VAL A 150 13.45 -8.11 6.37
N ASP A 151 12.29 -8.46 5.82
CA ASP A 151 12.05 -8.50 4.38
C ASP A 151 11.35 -7.24 3.86
N GLY A 152 10.94 -6.34 4.75
CA GLY A 152 10.39 -5.02 4.40
C GLY A 152 9.82 -4.28 5.60
N VAL A 153 9.66 -2.97 5.45
CA VAL A 153 9.24 -2.07 6.54
C VAL A 153 8.10 -1.16 6.09
N LEU A 154 7.07 -1.04 6.92
CA LEU A 154 6.01 -0.04 6.84
C LEU A 154 6.31 1.06 7.85
N ILE A 155 6.35 2.31 7.43
CA ILE A 155 6.84 3.44 8.23
C ILE A 155 5.81 4.55 8.26
N ALA A 156 5.34 4.92 9.45
CA ALA A 156 4.61 6.16 9.68
C ALA A 156 5.57 7.35 9.65
N THR A 157 5.24 8.37 8.87
CA THR A 157 6.18 9.43 8.47
C THR A 157 6.13 10.69 9.34
N LEU A 158 5.80 10.55 10.65
CA LEU A 158 5.66 11.70 11.55
C LEU A 158 6.98 12.48 11.72
N PHE A 159 8.08 11.79 11.93
CA PHE A 159 9.39 12.39 12.16
C PHE A 159 10.22 12.36 10.88
N THR A 160 9.93 13.28 9.96
CA THR A 160 10.47 13.32 8.60
C THR A 160 11.98 13.10 8.53
N ASP A 161 12.76 13.80 9.33
CA ASP A 161 14.23 13.70 9.30
C ASP A 161 14.72 12.31 9.75
N SER A 162 14.11 11.73 10.77
CA SER A 162 14.44 10.39 11.25
C SER A 162 14.02 9.31 10.25
N VAL A 163 12.85 9.50 9.61
CA VAL A 163 12.37 8.59 8.54
C VAL A 163 13.31 8.65 7.34
N ILE A 164 13.78 9.84 6.92
CA ILE A 164 14.75 9.97 5.83
C ILE A 164 16.06 9.24 6.17
N ARG A 165 16.54 9.36 7.40
CA ARG A 165 17.75 8.62 7.84
C ARG A 165 17.51 7.11 7.77
N LEU A 166 16.38 6.63 8.29
CA LEU A 166 16.01 5.22 8.21
C LEU A 166 15.90 4.74 6.76
N SER A 167 15.25 5.51 5.89
CA SER A 167 15.07 5.16 4.48
C SER A 167 16.41 4.96 3.77
N ARG A 168 17.40 5.82 4.02
CA ARG A 168 18.75 5.68 3.47
C ARG A 168 19.46 4.42 3.95
N GLU A 169 19.28 4.05 5.21
CA GLU A 169 19.83 2.78 5.72
C GLU A 169 19.12 1.57 5.13
N LEU A 170 17.79 1.63 4.98
CA LEU A 170 17.02 0.56 4.33
C LEU A 170 17.44 0.40 2.86
N ASP A 171 17.62 1.49 2.12
CA ASP A 171 18.15 1.48 0.75
C ASP A 171 19.54 0.83 0.68
N ARG A 172 20.43 1.18 1.62
CA ARG A 172 21.79 0.61 1.71
C ARG A 172 21.79 -0.90 1.93
N PHE A 173 20.80 -1.41 2.67
CA PHE A 173 20.64 -2.85 2.92
C PHE A 173 19.69 -3.54 1.93
N GLU A 174 19.23 -2.83 0.91
CA GLU A 174 18.26 -3.31 -0.09
C GLU A 174 16.97 -3.84 0.55
N ILE A 175 16.54 -3.26 1.69
CA ILE A 175 15.30 -3.59 2.38
C ILE A 175 14.19 -2.70 1.84
N PRO A 176 13.16 -3.26 1.16
CA PRO A 176 12.05 -2.47 0.64
C PRO A 176 11.21 -1.88 1.78
N TYR A 177 10.68 -0.68 1.53
CA TYR A 177 9.80 -0.01 2.49
C TYR A 177 8.67 0.74 1.81
N ILE A 178 7.62 0.99 2.59
CA ILE A 178 6.47 1.80 2.21
C ILE A 178 6.19 2.85 3.28
N TYR A 179 5.60 3.98 2.86
CA TYR A 179 5.17 5.01 3.77
C TYR A 179 3.67 4.94 4.03
N VAL A 180 3.28 5.33 5.25
CA VAL A 180 1.89 5.46 5.68
C VAL A 180 1.68 6.84 6.28
N ASP A 181 0.51 7.42 6.04
CA ASP A 181 0.03 8.74 6.46
C ASP A 181 0.54 9.89 5.57
N SER A 182 1.83 10.14 5.49
CA SER A 182 2.39 11.22 4.66
C SER A 182 3.46 10.72 3.71
N ASN A 183 3.52 11.29 2.50
CA ASN A 183 4.60 11.02 1.57
C ASN A 183 5.83 11.88 1.87
N ILE A 184 7.02 11.31 1.68
CA ILE A 184 8.29 12.04 1.70
C ILE A 184 8.92 11.87 0.32
N GLU A 185 8.99 12.97 -0.42
CA GLU A 185 9.56 12.97 -1.76
C GLU A 185 11.07 12.75 -1.75
N GLY A 186 11.60 12.26 -2.88
CA GLY A 186 13.04 12.06 -3.07
C GLY A 186 13.62 10.87 -2.32
N GLN A 187 12.80 9.95 -1.86
CA GLN A 187 13.20 8.65 -1.30
C GLN A 187 12.81 7.52 -2.26
N HIS A 188 13.26 6.27 -1.98
CA HIS A 188 13.02 5.10 -2.85
C HIS A 188 11.93 4.17 -2.31
N GLN A 189 10.94 4.70 -1.59
CA GLN A 189 9.81 3.90 -1.12
C GLN A 189 9.07 3.23 -2.28
N LEU A 190 8.64 1.98 -2.08
CA LEU A 190 7.89 1.23 -3.10
C LEU A 190 6.50 1.81 -3.31
N ALA A 191 5.89 2.33 -2.26
CA ALA A 191 4.54 2.89 -2.28
C ALA A 191 4.33 3.84 -1.11
N TYR A 192 3.28 4.65 -1.22
CA TYR A 192 2.73 5.49 -0.18
C TYR A 192 1.24 5.21 -0.03
N PHE A 193 0.78 5.09 1.20
CA PHE A 193 -0.62 4.93 1.55
C PHE A 193 -1.04 6.06 2.50
N GLY A 194 -1.82 6.98 2.00
CA GLY A 194 -2.30 8.14 2.75
C GLY A 194 -3.32 8.95 1.97
N THR A 195 -3.68 10.11 2.49
CA THR A 195 -4.64 11.02 1.87
C THR A 195 -3.94 11.96 0.89
N GLU A 196 -4.54 12.23 -0.27
CA GLU A 196 -4.14 13.32 -1.15
C GLU A 196 -4.42 14.66 -0.45
N SER A 197 -3.37 15.18 0.21
CA SER A 197 -3.50 16.29 1.15
C SER A 197 -3.87 17.60 0.48
N TYR A 198 -3.43 17.83 -0.77
CA TYR A 198 -3.80 19.01 -1.54
C TYR A 198 -5.30 18.99 -1.85
N ASP A 199 -5.81 17.91 -2.41
CA ASP A 199 -7.22 17.76 -2.73
C ASP A 199 -8.10 17.87 -1.48
N ALA A 200 -7.63 17.31 -0.34
CA ALA A 200 -8.32 17.46 0.94
C ALA A 200 -8.41 18.95 1.37
N GLY A 201 -7.35 19.74 1.13
CA GLY A 201 -7.35 21.19 1.37
C GLY A 201 -8.35 21.92 0.47
N VAL A 202 -8.34 21.62 -0.83
CA VAL A 202 -9.29 22.19 -1.79
C VAL A 202 -10.74 21.90 -1.39
N ILE A 203 -11.03 20.64 -1.02
CA ILE A 203 -12.38 20.23 -0.58
C ILE A 203 -12.77 20.97 0.69
N ALA A 204 -11.88 21.04 1.69
CA ALA A 204 -12.14 21.75 2.94
C ALA A 204 -12.43 23.23 2.70
N ALA A 205 -11.62 23.90 1.88
CA ALA A 205 -11.82 25.30 1.53
C ALA A 205 -13.17 25.53 0.84
N ARG A 206 -13.54 24.69 -0.13
CA ARG A 206 -14.85 24.78 -0.82
C ARG A 206 -16.01 24.59 0.15
N LEU A 207 -15.97 23.55 0.99
CA LEU A 207 -17.03 23.30 1.98
C LEU A 207 -17.21 24.44 2.99
N LEU A 208 -16.11 25.11 3.36
CA LEU A 208 -16.16 26.29 4.22
C LEU A 208 -16.74 27.48 3.48
N THR A 209 -16.22 27.81 2.28
CA THR A 209 -16.63 29.01 1.52
C THR A 209 -18.06 28.95 1.06
N ASP A 210 -18.62 27.76 0.79
CA ASP A 210 -20.03 27.56 0.45
C ASP A 210 -21.00 27.86 1.63
N ARG A 211 -20.50 27.94 2.85
CA ARG A 211 -21.31 28.05 4.08
C ARG A 211 -21.11 29.34 4.87
N ILE A 212 -20.10 30.14 4.52
CA ILE A 212 -19.74 31.36 5.26
C ILE A 212 -19.98 32.62 4.40
N SER A 213 -20.19 33.75 5.08
CA SER A 213 -20.26 35.05 4.43
C SER A 213 -18.89 35.46 3.84
N PRO A 214 -18.84 36.17 2.70
CA PRO A 214 -17.60 36.70 2.12
C PRO A 214 -16.75 37.57 3.08
N ALA A 215 -17.36 38.10 4.12
CA ALA A 215 -16.70 38.92 5.16
C ALA A 215 -16.31 38.14 6.41
N SER A 216 -16.37 36.80 6.39
CA SER A 216 -16.03 35.98 7.54
C SER A 216 -14.54 35.71 7.62
N ASP A 217 -14.00 35.72 8.82
CA ASP A 217 -12.63 35.25 9.10
C ASP A 217 -12.60 33.73 9.23
N ILE A 218 -11.54 33.11 8.72
CA ILE A 218 -11.27 31.67 8.86
C ILE A 218 -10.07 31.47 9.78
N LEU A 219 -10.27 30.73 10.88
CA LEU A 219 -9.20 30.32 11.76
C LEU A 219 -8.68 28.94 11.37
N MET A 220 -7.40 28.85 11.03
CA MET A 220 -6.72 27.58 10.76
C MET A 220 -5.89 27.16 11.97
N ALA A 221 -6.32 26.12 12.68
CA ALA A 221 -5.55 25.51 13.76
C ALA A 221 -4.60 24.44 13.21
N ARG A 222 -3.35 24.45 13.67
CA ARG A 222 -2.32 23.50 13.28
C ARG A 222 -1.67 22.88 14.50
N ILE A 223 -1.53 21.55 14.51
CA ILE A 223 -0.71 20.85 15.48
C ILE A 223 0.73 20.88 14.99
N ILE A 224 1.63 21.40 15.82
CA ILE A 224 3.08 21.40 15.56
C ILE A 224 3.68 20.34 16.47
N HIS A 225 4.16 19.26 15.89
CA HIS A 225 5.00 18.30 16.62
C HIS A 225 6.39 18.90 16.80
N SER A 226 7.05 18.60 17.91
CA SER A 226 8.37 19.16 18.28
C SER A 226 9.52 18.60 17.41
N GLY A 227 9.43 18.82 16.14
CA GLY A 227 10.47 18.61 15.14
C GLY A 227 10.29 19.70 14.10
N LYS A 228 11.32 20.45 13.80
CA LYS A 228 11.30 21.74 13.09
C LYS A 228 10.69 21.74 11.67
N ASN A 229 10.16 20.66 11.16
CA ASN A 229 9.63 20.61 9.80
C ASN A 229 8.12 20.34 9.78
N ASP A 230 7.37 21.22 9.11
CA ASP A 230 6.03 20.94 8.65
C ASP A 230 6.01 19.62 7.90
N SER A 231 5.12 18.71 8.26
CA SER A 231 4.87 17.56 7.41
C SER A 231 4.45 18.06 6.03
N ASN A 232 4.91 17.41 4.96
CA ASN A 232 4.48 17.74 3.59
C ASN A 232 2.94 17.74 3.49
N GLN A 233 2.28 16.87 4.22
CA GLN A 233 0.83 16.78 4.31
C GLN A 233 0.19 18.06 4.86
N GLY A 234 0.75 18.65 5.94
CA GLY A 234 0.24 19.90 6.49
C GLY A 234 0.45 21.10 5.56
N ARG A 235 1.57 21.12 4.81
CA ARG A 235 1.84 22.15 3.80
C ARG A 235 0.87 22.02 2.62
N ASN A 236 0.76 20.84 2.04
CA ASN A 236 -0.10 20.60 0.88
C ASN A 236 -1.58 20.93 1.16
N ARG A 237 -2.06 20.65 2.38
CA ARG A 237 -3.42 21.04 2.80
C ARG A 237 -3.64 22.56 2.87
N ARG A 238 -2.59 23.36 3.10
CA ARG A 238 -2.69 24.83 3.12
C ARG A 238 -2.64 25.45 1.73
N GLU A 239 -1.94 24.80 0.82
CA GLU A 239 -1.80 25.24 -0.57
C GLU A 239 -3.02 24.87 -1.43
N GLY A 240 -3.79 23.84 -1.03
CA GLY A 240 -5.06 23.43 -1.64
C GLY A 240 -6.24 24.19 -1.03
#